data_dc13e641e570fc97879a9ff4baa4aeae
#
_entry.id   dc13e641e570fc97879a9ff4baa4aeae
#
_cell.length_a   1.000
_cell.length_b   1.000
_cell.length_c   1.000
_cell.angle_alpha   90.00
_cell.angle_beta   90.00
_cell.angle_gamma   90.00
#
_symmetry.space_group_name_H-M   'P 1'
#
loop_
_entity.id
_entity.type
_entity.pdbx_description
1 polymer ?
#
loop_
_entity_poly.entity_id
_entity_poly.type
_entity_poly.pdbx_seq_one_letter_code
_entity_poly.pdbx_strand_id
1 'polypeptide(L)'
;MYKRQALRAYWRPEDSGTAMPEISVGCDSISFDNHPLNVSEGSGYFVGLGWQDMIQADDRIGIALGQPVKATQVSTGTLSEVEPFLWEAYYSFKPNDSITVTPAVWGGTDVESSTDQDVFGAMLTTVFKF
;
A
#
# COMPACT_ATOMS: atom_id res chain seq x y z
N MET A 1 12.37 -13.81 20.80
CA MET A 1 12.66 -12.36 20.63
C MET A 1 12.12 -11.89 19.29
N TYR A 2 11.58 -10.70 19.19
CA TYR A 2 10.99 -10.13 17.97
C TYR A 2 11.85 -8.95 17.51
N LYS A 3 12.22 -8.94 16.24
CA LYS A 3 12.93 -7.82 15.62
C LYS A 3 12.20 -7.40 14.36
N ARG A 4 11.95 -6.11 14.22
CA ARG A 4 11.38 -5.50 13.01
C ARG A 4 12.28 -4.38 12.53
N GLN A 5 12.52 -4.36 11.23
CA GLN A 5 13.21 -3.28 10.54
C GLN A 5 12.25 -2.72 9.48
N ALA A 6 12.22 -1.40 9.35
CA ALA A 6 11.43 -0.71 8.35
C ALA A 6 12.26 0.41 7.74
N LEU A 7 12.29 0.46 6.41
CA LEU A 7 12.88 1.56 5.65
C LEU A 7 11.76 2.25 4.87
N ARG A 8 11.76 3.58 4.92
CA ARG A 8 10.83 4.43 4.18
C ARG A 8 11.59 5.54 3.50
N ALA A 9 11.28 5.79 2.24
CA ALA A 9 11.78 6.94 1.50
C ALA A 9 10.65 7.64 0.77
N TYR A 10 10.73 8.95 0.69
CA TYR A 10 9.74 9.79 0.04
C TYR A 10 10.46 10.88 -0.75
N TRP A 11 10.02 11.10 -1.98
CA TRP A 11 10.48 12.17 -2.84
C TRP A 11 9.29 12.90 -3.47
N ARG A 12 9.40 14.20 -3.61
CA ARG A 12 8.37 15.08 -4.16
C ARG A 12 9.01 16.05 -5.15
N PRO A 13 8.42 16.27 -6.33
CA PRO A 13 8.85 17.36 -7.21
C PRO A 13 8.61 18.72 -6.54
N GLU A 14 9.41 19.72 -6.91
CA GLU A 14 9.28 21.08 -6.38
C GLU A 14 7.98 21.75 -6.85
N ASP A 15 7.54 21.46 -8.08
CA ASP A 15 6.35 22.02 -8.69
C ASP A 15 5.20 21.00 -8.73
N SER A 16 4.02 21.39 -8.27
CA SER A 16 2.77 20.65 -8.47
C SER A 16 2.23 20.81 -9.90
N GLY A 17 1.29 19.97 -10.32
CA GLY A 17 0.70 20.01 -11.67
C GLY A 17 1.61 19.51 -12.79
N THR A 18 2.74 18.90 -12.44
CA THR A 18 3.66 18.28 -13.40
C THR A 18 3.32 16.81 -13.63
N ALA A 19 3.68 16.27 -14.79
CA ALA A 19 3.54 14.84 -15.07
C ALA A 19 4.45 13.95 -14.18
N MET A 20 5.39 14.57 -13.46
CA MET A 20 6.31 13.86 -12.56
C MET A 20 5.63 13.59 -11.20
N PRO A 21 5.46 12.32 -10.80
CA PRO A 21 4.81 11.99 -9.54
C PRO A 21 5.70 12.26 -8.33
N GLU A 22 5.09 12.51 -7.19
CA GLU A 22 5.72 12.23 -5.92
C GLU A 22 5.84 10.71 -5.75
N ILE A 23 6.94 10.25 -5.18
CA ILE A 23 7.27 8.82 -5.06
C ILE A 23 7.47 8.48 -3.58
N SER A 24 6.79 7.45 -3.14
CA SER A 24 7.00 6.86 -1.82
C SER A 24 7.34 5.37 -1.96
N VAL A 25 8.36 4.93 -1.25
CA VAL A 25 8.75 3.52 -1.23
C VAL A 25 8.99 3.07 0.21
N GLY A 26 8.73 1.82 0.47
CA GLY A 26 9.03 1.23 1.76
C GLY A 26 9.23 -0.26 1.70
N CYS A 27 10.04 -0.76 2.60
CA CYS A 27 10.21 -2.18 2.84
C CYS A 27 10.22 -2.47 4.34
N ASP A 28 9.70 -3.63 4.69
CA ASP A 28 9.66 -4.16 6.03
C ASP A 28 10.33 -5.52 6.08
N SER A 29 11.08 -5.78 7.12
CA SER A 29 11.62 -7.10 7.45
C SER A 29 11.35 -7.42 8.92
N ILE A 30 10.89 -8.62 9.17
CA ILE A 30 10.55 -9.11 10.50
C ILE A 30 11.27 -10.43 10.72
N SER A 31 11.89 -10.60 11.87
CA SER A 31 12.44 -11.86 12.30
C SER A 31 11.94 -12.26 13.70
N PHE A 32 11.68 -13.54 13.89
CA PHE A 32 11.16 -14.11 15.12
C PHE A 32 12.05 -15.24 15.60
N ASP A 33 12.38 -15.20 16.88
CA ASP A 33 12.93 -16.36 17.60
C ASP A 33 11.76 -17.08 18.25
N ASN A 34 11.47 -18.32 17.86
CA ASN A 34 10.41 -19.18 18.39
C ASN A 34 8.97 -18.62 18.23
N HIS A 35 8.53 -18.37 17.01
CA HIS A 35 7.13 -17.98 16.75
C HIS A 35 6.18 -19.22 16.84
N PRO A 36 4.97 -19.09 17.42
CA PRO A 36 4.00 -20.19 17.53
C PRO A 36 3.58 -20.83 16.20
N LEU A 37 3.66 -20.08 15.10
CA LEU A 37 3.35 -20.53 13.74
C LEU A 37 4.59 -20.99 12.96
N ASN A 38 5.71 -21.22 13.63
CA ASN A 38 6.98 -21.62 13.03
C ASN A 38 7.53 -20.64 11.95
N VAL A 39 7.04 -19.43 11.91
CA VAL A 39 7.58 -18.38 11.03
C VAL A 39 8.85 -17.81 11.65
N SER A 40 9.96 -17.87 10.93
CA SER A 40 11.23 -17.28 11.38
C SER A 40 11.50 -15.91 10.78
N GLU A 41 11.11 -15.68 9.55
CA GLU A 41 11.30 -14.40 8.87
C GLU A 41 10.09 -14.02 8.01
N GLY A 42 9.87 -12.73 7.86
CA GLY A 42 8.88 -12.15 6.96
C GLY A 42 9.38 -10.85 6.36
N SER A 43 8.94 -10.56 5.14
CA SER A 43 9.25 -9.32 4.45
C SER A 43 8.06 -8.80 3.65
N GLY A 44 8.03 -7.50 3.43
CA GLY A 44 7.04 -6.81 2.61
C GLY A 44 7.61 -5.54 2.02
N TYR A 45 6.96 -5.02 0.99
CA TYR A 45 7.34 -3.76 0.36
C TYR A 45 6.12 -3.03 -0.20
N PHE A 46 6.26 -1.73 -0.43
CA PHE A 46 5.29 -0.95 -1.19
C PHE A 46 5.97 0.14 -2.02
N VAL A 47 5.28 0.53 -3.09
CA VAL A 47 5.60 1.69 -3.92
C VAL A 47 4.33 2.50 -4.10
N GLY A 48 4.38 3.79 -3.82
CA GLY A 48 3.30 4.74 -4.04
C GLY A 48 3.72 5.84 -5.01
N LEU A 49 2.84 6.19 -5.91
CA LEU A 49 2.97 7.30 -6.84
C LEU A 49 1.81 8.26 -6.61
N GLY A 50 2.08 9.56 -6.56
CA GLY A 50 1.07 10.57 -6.34
C GLY A 50 1.29 11.80 -7.22
N TRP A 51 0.20 12.40 -7.66
CA TRP A 51 0.19 13.65 -8.42
C TRP A 51 -0.75 14.63 -7.75
N GLN A 52 -0.38 15.89 -7.75
CA GLN A 52 -1.19 16.99 -7.23
C GLN A 52 -1.48 17.98 -8.33
N ASP A 53 -2.65 18.64 -8.27
CA ASP A 53 -3.06 19.71 -9.17
C ASP A 53 -3.03 19.33 -10.67
N MET A 54 -3.43 18.08 -10.99
CA MET A 54 -3.33 17.55 -12.35
C MET A 54 -4.54 17.85 -13.22
N ILE A 55 -5.74 17.78 -12.66
CA ILE A 55 -7.01 17.99 -13.39
C ILE A 55 -7.63 19.30 -12.93
N GLN A 56 -7.64 19.55 -11.64
CA GLN A 56 -8.12 20.80 -11.03
C GLN A 56 -7.24 21.17 -9.82
N ALA A 57 -7.35 22.42 -9.39
CA ALA A 57 -6.63 22.88 -8.21
C ALA A 57 -7.01 22.05 -6.97
N ASP A 58 -6.02 21.73 -6.14
CA ASP A 58 -6.17 20.96 -4.91
C ASP A 58 -6.64 19.51 -5.10
N ASP A 59 -6.60 18.98 -6.31
CA ASP A 59 -6.85 17.56 -6.52
C ASP A 59 -5.61 16.69 -6.25
N ARG A 60 -5.86 15.41 -6.09
CA ARG A 60 -4.80 14.42 -5.89
C ARG A 60 -5.16 13.09 -6.52
N ILE A 61 -4.25 12.58 -7.33
CA ILE A 61 -4.30 11.21 -7.85
C ILE A 61 -3.24 10.39 -7.14
N GLY A 62 -3.57 9.20 -6.71
CA GLY A 62 -2.61 8.28 -6.11
C GLY A 62 -2.79 6.86 -6.63
N ILE A 63 -1.65 6.19 -6.81
CA ILE A 63 -1.56 4.77 -7.13
C ILE A 63 -0.57 4.15 -6.17
N ALA A 64 -0.95 3.05 -5.53
CA ALA A 64 -0.08 2.30 -4.64
C ALA A 64 -0.05 0.83 -5.05
N LEU A 65 1.12 0.23 -4.97
CA LEU A 65 1.38 -1.17 -5.27
C LEU A 65 2.23 -1.74 -4.14
N GLY A 66 1.99 -2.97 -3.75
CA GLY A 66 2.84 -3.56 -2.73
C GLY A 66 2.55 -5.01 -2.43
N GLN A 67 3.49 -5.60 -1.73
CA GLN A 67 3.36 -6.90 -1.13
C GLN A 67 3.28 -6.73 0.38
N PRO A 68 2.17 -7.15 1.03
CA PRO A 68 2.09 -7.15 2.49
C PRO A 68 3.16 -8.08 3.06
N VAL A 69 3.48 -7.89 4.33
CA VAL A 69 4.47 -8.75 4.98
C VAL A 69 4.02 -10.20 4.90
N LYS A 70 4.79 -11.03 4.21
CA LYS A 70 4.61 -12.48 4.11
C LYS A 70 5.78 -13.21 4.75
N ALA A 71 5.55 -14.45 5.16
CA ALA A 71 6.61 -15.33 5.64
C ALA A 71 7.59 -15.63 4.50
N THR A 72 8.89 -15.40 4.73
CA THR A 72 9.98 -15.74 3.81
C THR A 72 10.77 -16.94 4.25
N GLN A 73 10.73 -17.25 5.56
CA GLN A 73 11.33 -18.43 6.12
C GLN A 73 10.45 -19.01 7.24
N VAL A 74 10.44 -20.33 7.32
CA VAL A 74 9.81 -21.08 8.42
C VAL A 74 10.86 -21.97 9.10
N SER A 75 10.75 -22.12 10.41
CA SER A 75 11.66 -22.94 11.19
C SER A 75 11.38 -24.44 11.06
N THR A 76 10.12 -24.80 10.79
CA THR A 76 9.69 -26.19 10.54
C THR A 76 8.53 -26.19 9.55
N GLY A 77 8.52 -27.14 8.61
CA GLY A 77 7.47 -27.24 7.58
C GLY A 77 7.86 -26.65 6.23
N THR A 78 6.88 -26.50 5.36
CA THR A 78 7.05 -25.93 4.00
C THR A 78 6.51 -24.51 3.96
N LEU A 79 7.22 -23.59 3.32
CA LEU A 79 6.70 -22.26 3.01
C LEU A 79 5.48 -22.36 2.08
N SER A 80 4.48 -21.54 2.33
CA SER A 80 3.41 -21.32 1.35
C SER A 80 3.99 -20.63 0.12
N GLU A 81 3.71 -21.14 -1.07
CA GLU A 81 4.11 -20.55 -2.35
C GLU A 81 3.25 -19.34 -2.75
N VAL A 82 2.31 -18.94 -1.90
CA VAL A 82 1.40 -17.81 -2.15
C VAL A 82 2.17 -16.49 -2.08
N GLU A 83 2.04 -15.69 -3.12
CA GLU A 83 2.67 -14.37 -3.24
C GLU A 83 1.63 -13.25 -3.23
N PRO A 84 1.20 -12.75 -2.06
CA PRO A 84 0.20 -11.72 -1.98
C PRO A 84 0.69 -10.42 -2.64
N PHE A 85 -0.17 -9.84 -3.47
CA PHE A 85 0.08 -8.56 -4.12
C PHE A 85 -1.16 -7.68 -3.99
N LEU A 86 -0.99 -6.45 -3.56
CA LEU A 86 -2.05 -5.46 -3.37
C LEU A 86 -1.81 -4.24 -4.25
N TRP A 87 -2.89 -3.65 -4.72
CA TRP A 87 -2.87 -2.39 -5.45
C TRP A 87 -4.07 -1.52 -5.06
N GLU A 88 -3.89 -0.21 -5.14
CA GLU A 88 -4.90 0.79 -4.89
C GLU A 88 -4.72 1.96 -5.87
N ALA A 89 -5.82 2.53 -6.32
CA ALA A 89 -5.84 3.79 -7.05
C ALA A 89 -6.96 4.67 -6.51
N TYR A 90 -6.68 5.96 -6.29
CA TYR A 90 -7.67 6.91 -5.82
C TYR A 90 -7.54 8.25 -6.54
N TYR A 91 -8.66 8.98 -6.56
CA TYR A 91 -8.73 10.36 -7.00
C TYR A 91 -9.44 11.20 -5.95
N SER A 92 -8.75 12.15 -5.35
CA SER A 92 -9.30 13.04 -4.34
C SER A 92 -9.46 14.43 -4.93
N PHE A 93 -10.63 15.02 -4.80
CA PHE A 93 -10.92 16.36 -5.29
C PHE A 93 -11.85 17.12 -4.34
N LYS A 94 -11.87 18.44 -4.48
CA LYS A 94 -12.70 19.33 -3.67
C LYS A 94 -13.76 20.00 -4.57
N PRO A 95 -15.03 19.57 -4.49
CA PRO A 95 -16.13 20.30 -5.14
C PRO A 95 -16.28 21.73 -4.64
N ASN A 96 -15.92 21.97 -3.37
CA ASN A 96 -15.85 23.28 -2.72
C ASN A 96 -14.91 23.21 -1.49
N ASP A 97 -14.69 24.36 -0.84
CA ASP A 97 -13.75 24.47 0.31
C ASP A 97 -14.14 23.63 1.54
N SER A 98 -15.38 23.21 1.62
CA SER A 98 -15.94 22.47 2.76
C SER A 98 -16.08 20.98 2.51
N ILE A 99 -15.92 20.51 1.27
CA ILE A 99 -16.16 19.11 0.91
C ILE A 99 -14.96 18.57 0.14
N THR A 100 -14.49 17.41 0.57
CA THR A 100 -13.52 16.60 -0.17
C THR A 100 -14.14 15.25 -0.51
N VAL A 101 -14.07 14.84 -1.76
CA VAL A 101 -14.59 13.56 -2.26
C VAL A 101 -13.43 12.73 -2.80
N THR A 102 -13.35 11.47 -2.38
CA THR A 102 -12.28 10.55 -2.75
C THR A 102 -12.86 9.19 -3.14
N PRO A 103 -13.16 8.96 -4.42
CA PRO A 103 -13.35 7.62 -4.95
C PRO A 103 -12.01 6.87 -4.95
N ALA A 104 -12.05 5.61 -4.59
CA ALA A 104 -10.91 4.71 -4.59
C ALA A 104 -11.34 3.32 -5.08
N VAL A 105 -10.43 2.65 -5.76
CA VAL A 105 -10.53 1.24 -6.14
C VAL A 105 -9.29 0.52 -5.70
N TRP A 106 -9.44 -0.70 -5.25
CA TRP A 106 -8.33 -1.51 -4.77
C TRP A 106 -8.56 -2.98 -5.10
N GLY A 107 -7.48 -3.72 -5.14
CA GLY A 107 -7.54 -5.15 -5.38
C GLY A 107 -6.29 -5.85 -4.91
N GLY A 108 -6.35 -7.16 -4.93
CA GLY A 108 -5.21 -7.98 -4.54
C GLY A 108 -5.36 -9.38 -5.09
N THR A 109 -4.22 -10.02 -5.27
CA THR A 109 -4.08 -11.43 -5.62
C THR A 109 -3.47 -12.17 -4.44
N ASP A 110 -3.82 -13.43 -4.26
CA ASP A 110 -3.26 -14.30 -3.22
C ASP A 110 -3.32 -13.70 -1.80
N VAL A 111 -4.40 -13.01 -1.48
CA VAL A 111 -4.55 -12.24 -0.24
C VAL A 111 -4.64 -13.13 1.00
N GLU A 112 -5.11 -14.36 0.84
CA GLU A 112 -5.13 -15.38 1.88
C GLU A 112 -4.03 -16.42 1.68
N SER A 113 -3.23 -16.63 2.70
CA SER A 113 -2.06 -17.53 2.68
C SER A 113 -2.37 -19.02 2.44
N SER A 114 -3.63 -19.39 2.28
CA SER A 114 -4.08 -20.77 2.09
C SER A 114 -4.88 -21.02 0.81
N THR A 115 -5.27 -19.97 0.10
CA THR A 115 -6.09 -20.07 -1.11
C THR A 115 -5.68 -19.00 -2.12
N ASP A 116 -5.58 -19.41 -3.38
CA ASP A 116 -5.44 -18.52 -4.54
C ASP A 116 -6.75 -17.72 -4.71
N GLN A 117 -6.86 -16.59 -4.03
CA GLN A 117 -8.06 -15.74 -4.04
C GLN A 117 -7.72 -14.31 -4.40
N ASP A 118 -8.34 -13.85 -5.46
CA ASP A 118 -8.35 -12.46 -5.87
C ASP A 118 -9.47 -11.70 -5.17
N VAL A 119 -9.18 -10.49 -4.73
CA VAL A 119 -10.15 -9.57 -4.15
C VAL A 119 -10.15 -8.25 -4.91
N PHE A 120 -11.32 -7.65 -5.00
CA PHE A 120 -11.52 -6.34 -5.60
C PHE A 120 -12.55 -5.56 -4.79
N GLY A 121 -12.31 -4.26 -4.61
CA GLY A 121 -13.24 -3.38 -3.91
C GLY A 121 -13.19 -1.96 -4.45
N ALA A 122 -14.24 -1.22 -4.16
CA ALA A 122 -14.34 0.21 -4.41
C ALA A 122 -14.88 0.92 -3.18
N MET A 123 -14.43 2.14 -2.95
CA MET A 123 -14.85 2.97 -1.82
C MET A 123 -15.05 4.40 -2.28
N LEU A 124 -16.04 5.07 -1.71
CA LEU A 124 -16.24 6.50 -1.84
C LEU A 124 -16.17 7.13 -0.45
N THR A 125 -15.19 7.97 -0.24
CA THR A 125 -15.05 8.74 1.00
C THR A 125 -15.44 10.19 0.76
N THR A 126 -16.25 10.75 1.66
CA THR A 126 -16.60 12.17 1.64
C THR A 126 -16.30 12.77 3.00
N VAL A 127 -15.52 13.85 3.01
CA VAL A 127 -15.16 14.60 4.22
C VAL A 127 -15.79 15.97 4.16
N PHE A 128 -16.49 16.34 5.24
CA PHE A 128 -17.09 17.66 5.42
C PHE A 128 -16.32 18.44 6.48
N LYS A 129 -16.00 19.70 6.17
CA LYS A 129 -15.40 20.67 7.09
C LYS A 129 -16.47 21.68 7.52
N PHE A 130 -16.67 21.83 8.80
CA PHE A 130 -17.60 22.79 9.40
C PHE A 130 -16.84 23.99 9.97
#